data_d19f42dc09227f517910d0eb0324c520
#
_entry.id   d19f42dc09227f517910d0eb0324c520
#
_cell.length_a   1.000
_cell.length_b   1.000
_cell.length_c   1.000
_cell.angle_alpha   90.00
_cell.angle_beta   90.00
_cell.angle_gamma   90.00
#
_symmetry.space_group_name_H-M   'P 1'
#
loop_
_entity.id
_entity.type
_entity.pdbx_description
1 polymer ?
#
loop_
_entity_poly.entity_id
_entity_poly.type
_entity_poly.pdbx_seq_one_letter_code
_entity_poly.pdbx_strand_id
1 'polypeptide(L)' 'MTADTPGQGSPDTAGTIEILRDLMTRAEMAHGVYETEVLKGVRDEEWPQWYAEHMTRALAESGYQISRKQD' A
#
# COMPACT_ATOMS: atom_id res chain seq x y z
N MET A 1 14.54 -24.88 14.12
CA MET A 1 14.15 -24.31 13.82
C MET A 1 13.99 -23.85 13.66
N THR A 2 13.82 -23.75 13.78
CA THR A 2 13.45 -23.09 13.46
C THR A 2 13.29 -22.40 13.20
N ALA A 3 13.39 -22.25 13.19
CA ALA A 3 13.30 -21.41 12.96
C ALA A 3 12.61 -20.73 12.78
N ASP A 4 12.18 -20.58 12.82
CA ASP A 4 11.54 -19.87 12.50
C ASP A 4 10.84 -19.42 13.28
N THR A 5 10.95 -19.02 13.78
CA THR A 5 10.35 -18.56 14.34
C THR A 5 9.57 -17.89 14.15
N PRO A 6 9.01 -18.02 14.32
CA PRO A 6 8.14 -17.43 13.82
C PRO A 6 7.73 -16.29 14.14
N GLY A 7 7.49 -16.20 14.58
CA GLY A 7 6.95 -15.21 14.60
C GLY A 7 7.54 -14.26 14.13
N GLN A 8 8.15 -14.42 14.24
CA GLN A 8 8.46 -13.76 13.59
C GLN A 8 8.10 -13.68 12.78
N GLY A 9 8.10 -13.58 13.32
CA GLY A 9 7.50 -13.25 12.19
C GLY A 9 7.70 -14.20 11.18
N SER A 10 6.71 -14.38 10.48
CA SER A 10 6.89 -15.21 9.31
C SER A 10 7.81 -14.48 8.33
N PRO A 11 8.43 -15.20 7.42
CA PRO A 11 9.21 -14.57 6.36
C PRO A 11 8.37 -13.54 5.59
N ASP A 12 7.05 -13.78 5.55
CA ASP A 12 6.17 -12.91 4.78
C ASP A 12 5.95 -11.56 5.43
N THR A 13 6.24 -11.42 6.73
CA THR A 13 6.03 -10.16 7.41
C THR A 13 6.94 -9.07 6.84
N ALA A 14 8.22 -9.37 6.67
CA ALA A 14 9.15 -8.39 6.11
C ALA A 14 8.77 -8.07 4.68
N GLY A 15 8.38 -9.08 3.91
CA GLY A 15 7.95 -8.85 2.54
C GLY A 15 6.71 -7.99 2.47
N THR A 16 5.77 -8.22 3.39
CA THR A 16 4.56 -7.41 3.45
C THR A 16 4.88 -5.96 3.74
N ILE A 17 5.79 -5.72 4.68
CA ILE A 17 6.19 -4.34 4.99
C ILE A 17 6.76 -3.66 3.77
N GLU A 18 7.63 -4.35 3.03
CA GLU A 18 8.24 -3.76 1.85
C GLU A 18 7.20 -3.46 0.77
N ILE A 19 6.25 -4.37 0.58
CA ILE A 19 5.20 -4.17 -0.40
C ILE A 19 4.35 -2.96 -0.03
N LEU A 20 3.94 -2.87 1.23
CA LEU A 20 3.12 -1.75 1.66
C LEU A 20 3.86 -0.43 1.55
N ARG A 21 5.14 -0.42 1.94
CA ARG A 21 5.93 0.80 1.84
C ARG A 21 6.06 1.26 0.39
N ASP A 22 6.29 0.32 -0.51
CA ASP A 22 6.39 0.65 -1.93
C ASP A 22 5.09 1.21 -2.47
N LEU A 23 3.97 0.57 -2.10
CA LEU A 23 2.67 1.03 -2.55
C LEU A 23 2.36 2.43 -2.02
N MET A 24 2.67 2.67 -0.76
CA MET A 24 2.42 3.97 -0.15
C MET A 24 3.30 5.05 -0.78
N THR A 25 4.55 4.72 -1.04
CA THR A 25 5.47 5.67 -1.65
C THR A 25 5.00 6.06 -3.04
N ARG A 26 4.59 5.07 -3.83
CA ARG A 26 4.09 5.35 -5.16
C ARG A 26 2.79 6.14 -5.13
N ALA A 27 1.92 5.81 -4.16
CA ALA A 27 0.68 6.55 -4.03
C ALA A 27 0.94 8.00 -3.63
N GLU A 28 1.90 8.22 -2.75
CA GLU A 28 2.23 9.58 -2.33
C GLU A 28 2.71 10.41 -3.52
N MET A 29 3.58 9.85 -4.33
CA MET A 29 4.10 10.58 -5.48
C MET A 29 2.99 10.91 -6.48
N ALA A 30 2.13 9.95 -6.75
CA ALA A 30 1.02 10.16 -7.67
C ALA A 30 0.02 11.14 -7.09
N HIS A 31 -0.20 11.09 -5.79
CA HIS A 31 -1.15 12.00 -5.14
C HIS A 31 -0.65 13.43 -5.17
N GLY A 32 0.68 13.61 -5.07
CA GLY A 32 1.24 14.95 -5.18
C GLY A 32 0.95 15.58 -6.52
N VAL A 33 1.06 14.80 -7.59
CA VAL A 33 0.73 15.27 -8.93
C VAL A 33 -0.77 15.59 -9.01
N TYR A 34 -1.59 14.72 -8.45
CA TYR A 34 -3.04 14.91 -8.44
C TYR A 34 -3.41 16.22 -7.75
N GLU A 35 -2.83 16.48 -6.58
CA GLU A 35 -3.12 17.72 -5.86
C GLU A 35 -2.69 18.94 -6.64
N THR A 36 -1.54 18.85 -7.29
CA THR A 36 -1.02 20.00 -8.03
C THR A 36 -1.84 20.25 -9.29
N GLU A 37 -2.11 19.21 -10.06
CA GLU A 37 -2.68 19.38 -11.40
C GLU A 37 -4.19 19.32 -11.43
N VAL A 38 -4.80 18.54 -10.57
CA VAL A 38 -6.26 18.42 -10.55
C VAL A 38 -6.89 19.34 -9.51
N LEU A 39 -6.32 19.36 -8.32
CA LEU A 39 -6.86 20.15 -7.22
C LEU A 39 -6.26 21.55 -7.15
N LYS A 40 -5.31 21.85 -8.04
CA LYS A 40 -4.71 23.18 -8.13
C LYS A 40 -4.07 23.63 -6.83
N GLY A 41 -3.44 22.68 -6.12
CA GLY A 41 -2.75 22.98 -4.89
C GLY A 41 -3.63 22.98 -3.65
N VAL A 42 -4.91 22.69 -3.80
CA VAL A 42 -5.82 22.63 -2.65
C VAL A 42 -5.65 21.27 -1.99
N ARG A 43 -5.65 21.26 -0.66
CA ARG A 43 -5.50 20.02 0.08
C ARG A 43 -6.65 19.08 -0.20
N ASP A 44 -6.32 17.81 -0.36
CA ASP A 44 -7.31 16.77 -0.61
C ASP A 44 -7.81 16.22 0.72
N GLU A 45 -9.03 16.58 1.09
CA GLU A 45 -9.63 16.10 2.33
C GLU A 45 -9.99 14.62 2.23
N GLU A 46 -10.04 14.09 1.01
CA GLU A 46 -10.39 12.70 0.77
C GLU A 46 -9.17 11.85 0.45
N TRP A 47 -8.00 12.27 0.92
CA TRP A 47 -6.77 11.56 0.57
C TRP A 47 -6.79 10.07 0.97
N PRO A 48 -7.43 9.66 2.09
CA PRO A 48 -7.41 8.22 2.41
C PRO A 48 -8.12 7.41 1.35
N GLN A 49 -9.24 7.89 0.84
CA GLN A 49 -9.96 7.20 -0.21
C GLN A 49 -9.12 7.13 -1.48
N TRP A 50 -8.49 8.24 -1.85
CA TRP A 50 -7.66 8.30 -3.04
C TRP A 50 -6.48 7.31 -2.95
N TYR A 51 -5.81 7.32 -1.79
CA TYR A 51 -4.70 6.40 -1.57
C TYR A 51 -5.15 4.96 -1.65
N ALA A 52 -6.28 4.64 -1.02
CA ALA A 52 -6.77 3.26 -0.99
C ALA A 52 -7.07 2.77 -2.41
N GLU A 53 -7.67 3.62 -3.21
CA GLU A 53 -7.99 3.25 -4.59
C GLU A 53 -6.73 3.04 -5.42
N HIS A 54 -5.77 3.95 -5.28
CA HIS A 54 -4.52 3.84 -6.02
C HIS A 54 -3.75 2.58 -5.61
N MET A 55 -3.66 2.36 -4.31
CA MET A 55 -2.92 1.22 -3.79
C MET A 55 -3.59 -0.09 -4.16
N THR A 56 -4.91 -0.12 -4.21
CA THR A 56 -5.64 -1.32 -4.60
C THR A 56 -5.31 -1.69 -6.05
N ARG A 57 -5.30 -0.70 -6.93
CA ARG A 57 -4.95 -0.97 -8.33
C ARG A 57 -3.51 -1.41 -8.47
N ALA A 58 -2.59 -0.74 -7.78
CA ALA A 58 -1.19 -1.09 -7.86
C ALA A 58 -0.93 -2.49 -7.29
N LEU A 59 -1.64 -2.83 -6.23
CA LEU A 59 -1.53 -4.15 -5.62
C LEU A 59 -1.94 -5.22 -6.63
N ALA A 60 -3.09 -5.02 -7.28
CA ALA A 60 -3.59 -5.97 -8.25
C ALA A 60 -2.65 -6.09 -9.45
N GLU A 61 -2.12 -4.96 -9.93
CA GLU A 61 -1.20 -4.97 -11.06
C GLU A 61 0.08 -5.70 -10.73
N SER A 62 0.46 -5.71 -9.46
CA SER A 62 1.66 -6.41 -9.02
C SER A 62 1.42 -7.88 -8.73
N GLY A 63 0.19 -8.35 -8.92
CA GLY A 63 -0.12 -9.76 -8.73
C GLY A 63 -0.51 -10.14 -7.31
N TYR A 64 -0.81 -9.16 -6.48
CA TYR A 64 -1.19 -9.42 -5.09
C TYR A 64 -2.66 -9.12 -4.87
N GLN A 65 -3.19 -9.68 -3.81
CA GLN A 65 -4.51 -9.29 -3.35
C GLN A 65 -4.56 -9.47 -1.84
N ILE A 66 -5.44 -8.69 -1.23
CA ILE A 66 -5.68 -8.78 0.20
C ILE A 66 -6.96 -9.56 0.38
N SER A 67 -6.92 -10.55 1.27
CA SER A 67 -8.12 -11.32 1.57
C SER A 67 -8.22 -11.46 3.08
N ARG A 68 -9.46 -11.66 3.52
CA ARG A 68 -9.71 -11.82 4.94
C ARG A 68 -9.22 -13.19 5.39
N LYS A 69 -8.49 -13.20 6.50
CA LYS A 69 -8.05 -14.46 7.07
C LYS A 69 -9.28 -15.22 7.59
N GLN A 70 -9.28 -16.52 7.34
CA GLN A 70 -10.35 -17.39 7.81
C GLN A 70 -9.86 -18.21 8.98
N ASP A 71 -10.72 -18.41 9.96
CA ASP A 71 -10.39 -19.22 11.15
C ASP A 71 -10.86 -20.66 11.02
#